data_59532fa52e8608dea7b9f71782c79e86
#
_entry.id   59532fa52e8608dea7b9f71782c79e86
#
_cell.length_a   1.000
_cell.length_b   1.000
_cell.length_c   1.000
_cell.angle_alpha   90.00
_cell.angle_beta   90.00
_cell.angle_gamma   90.00
#
_symmetry.space_group_name_H-M   'P 1'
#
loop_
_entity.id
_entity.type
_entity.pdbx_description
1 polymer ?
#
loop_
_entity_poly.entity_id
_entity_poly.type
_entity_poly.pdbx_seq_one_letter_code
_entity_poly.pdbx_strand_id
1 'polypeptide(L)'
;MQITALLTGRGNSTLKDKNILEVCGKPLLAYPAEAARKSSLIDEFFVSSDDEKILSIAQDCGFKKIKRPADLGRPDSKHVDVIKHALGVIKEEGADPDILVVLLANTVCVKTEWIDECLREILKTPTISAVVPVVSDLDHHPYRAKKKDEDGFLEPFFDFGDRDISSNREEIGDCLFLCHNFWVLNVKKSVYTDGGFSPWKFMGDKVKPYELDWSIDVHTKEDLIRSENWVKANL
;
A
#
# COMPACT_ATOMS: atom_id res chain seq x y z
N MET A 1 1.60 -21.42 10.56
CA MET A 1 1.50 -19.96 10.34
C MET A 1 0.92 -19.77 8.96
N GLN A 2 -0.19 -19.06 8.87
CA GLN A 2 -0.94 -18.85 7.62
C GLN A 2 -0.64 -17.47 7.05
N ILE A 3 -0.28 -17.41 5.78
CA ILE A 3 0.03 -16.18 5.04
C ILE A 3 -1.03 -15.98 3.96
N THR A 4 -1.72 -14.85 4.00
CA THR A 4 -2.82 -14.54 3.08
C THR A 4 -2.56 -13.25 2.34
N ALA A 5 -2.79 -13.25 1.02
CA ALA A 5 -2.82 -12.03 0.22
C ALA A 5 -4.24 -11.47 0.16
N LEU A 6 -4.38 -10.17 0.37
CA LEU A 6 -5.62 -9.42 0.24
C LEU A 6 -5.45 -8.29 -0.77
N LEU A 7 -5.97 -8.46 -1.98
CA LEU A 7 -6.06 -7.39 -2.97
C LEU A 7 -7.21 -6.46 -2.62
N THR A 8 -6.96 -5.16 -2.54
CA THR A 8 -7.97 -4.14 -2.24
C THR A 8 -8.12 -3.15 -3.37
N GLY A 9 -9.34 -2.94 -3.82
CA GLY A 9 -9.71 -1.93 -4.81
C GLY A 9 -11.13 -1.47 -4.61
N ARG A 10 -11.45 -0.20 -4.94
CA ARG A 10 -12.82 0.32 -4.93
C ARG A 10 -13.23 0.78 -6.33
N GLY A 11 -14.53 0.68 -6.64
CA GLY A 11 -15.07 1.07 -7.93
C GLY A 11 -15.09 2.58 -8.15
N ASN A 12 -15.52 3.35 -7.14
CA ASN A 12 -15.61 4.81 -7.23
C ASN A 12 -14.27 5.48 -6.93
N SER A 13 -13.55 5.89 -7.97
CA SER A 13 -12.29 6.62 -7.87
C SER A 13 -12.29 7.86 -8.75
N THR A 14 -11.39 8.82 -8.46
CA THR A 14 -11.23 10.08 -9.20
C THR A 14 -11.00 9.84 -10.70
N LEU A 15 -10.20 8.85 -11.06
CA LEU A 15 -10.08 8.36 -12.43
C LEU A 15 -11.04 7.17 -12.57
N LYS A 16 -12.06 7.32 -13.42
CA LYS A 16 -13.09 6.30 -13.64
C LYS A 16 -12.46 4.94 -13.97
N ASP A 17 -12.95 3.90 -13.30
CA ASP A 17 -12.53 2.50 -13.52
C ASP A 17 -11.02 2.25 -13.38
N LYS A 18 -10.26 3.11 -12.66
CA LYS A 18 -8.79 3.15 -12.69
C LYS A 18 -8.11 1.81 -12.42
N ASN A 19 -8.66 1.01 -11.50
CA ASN A 19 -8.06 -0.29 -11.11
C ASN A 19 -8.13 -1.34 -12.22
N ILE A 20 -8.97 -1.12 -13.22
CA ILE A 20 -9.16 -2.02 -14.37
C ILE A 20 -8.73 -1.39 -15.70
N LEU A 21 -8.20 -0.16 -15.70
CA LEU A 21 -7.58 0.42 -16.90
C LEU A 21 -6.38 -0.41 -17.31
N GLU A 22 -6.22 -0.54 -18.62
CA GLU A 22 -5.12 -1.32 -19.17
C GLU A 22 -3.80 -0.54 -19.15
N VAL A 23 -2.75 -1.23 -18.72
CA VAL A 23 -1.36 -0.81 -18.84
C VAL A 23 -0.63 -1.91 -19.60
N CYS A 24 -0.05 -1.60 -20.74
CA CYS A 24 0.60 -2.59 -21.62
C CYS A 24 -0.28 -3.82 -21.92
N GLY A 25 -1.59 -3.59 -22.17
CA GLY A 25 -2.55 -4.66 -22.52
C GLY A 25 -3.02 -5.55 -21.36
N LYS A 26 -2.78 -5.14 -20.11
CA LYS A 26 -3.18 -5.87 -18.91
C LYS A 26 -3.88 -4.92 -17.92
N PRO A 27 -5.01 -5.33 -17.28
CA PRO A 27 -5.65 -4.53 -16.23
C PRO A 27 -4.68 -4.18 -15.10
N LEU A 28 -4.74 -2.94 -14.62
CA LEU A 28 -3.81 -2.43 -13.60
C LEU A 28 -3.72 -3.34 -12.36
N LEU A 29 -4.88 -3.79 -11.83
CA LEU A 29 -4.93 -4.68 -10.67
C LEU A 29 -4.28 -6.07 -10.89
N ALA A 30 -4.12 -6.50 -12.14
CA ALA A 30 -3.54 -7.80 -12.42
C ALA A 30 -2.03 -7.85 -12.13
N TYR A 31 -1.33 -6.71 -12.15
CA TYR A 31 0.09 -6.65 -11.80
C TYR A 31 0.38 -7.08 -10.35
N PRO A 32 -0.20 -6.44 -9.32
CA PRO A 32 -0.01 -6.89 -7.95
C PRO A 32 -0.60 -8.29 -7.69
N ALA A 33 -1.72 -8.63 -8.34
CA ALA A 33 -2.33 -9.94 -8.20
C ALA A 33 -1.39 -11.06 -8.70
N GLU A 34 -0.85 -10.95 -9.90
CA GLU A 34 0.07 -11.93 -10.47
C GLU A 34 1.40 -11.99 -9.71
N ALA A 35 1.93 -10.85 -9.25
CA ALA A 35 3.13 -10.82 -8.44
C ALA A 35 2.96 -11.64 -7.14
N ALA A 36 1.83 -11.46 -6.46
CA ALA A 36 1.50 -12.24 -5.26
C ALA A 36 1.26 -13.73 -5.58
N ARG A 37 0.56 -14.05 -6.67
CA ARG A 37 0.29 -15.43 -7.09
C ARG A 37 1.53 -16.24 -7.42
N LYS A 38 2.61 -15.61 -7.83
CA LYS A 38 3.90 -16.25 -8.11
C LYS A 38 4.72 -16.55 -6.84
N SER A 39 4.38 -15.94 -5.71
CA SER A 39 5.03 -16.24 -4.43
C SER A 39 4.66 -17.63 -3.93
N SER A 40 5.65 -18.41 -3.59
CA SER A 40 5.47 -19.74 -2.95
C SER A 40 5.25 -19.66 -1.43
N LEU A 41 5.30 -18.45 -0.86
CA LEU A 41 5.16 -18.23 0.57
C LEU A 41 3.72 -17.91 0.98
N ILE A 42 2.84 -17.58 0.01
CA ILE A 42 1.45 -17.17 0.27
C ILE A 42 0.52 -18.37 0.07
N ASP A 43 -0.29 -18.66 1.09
CA ASP A 43 -1.18 -19.82 1.13
C ASP A 43 -2.55 -19.53 0.48
N GLU A 44 -3.11 -18.35 0.70
CA GLU A 44 -4.48 -17.99 0.31
C GLU A 44 -4.54 -16.59 -0.33
N PHE A 45 -5.50 -16.40 -1.24
CA PHE A 45 -5.62 -15.19 -2.04
C PHE A 45 -7.06 -14.70 -2.07
N PHE A 46 -7.30 -13.47 -1.56
CA PHE A 46 -8.61 -12.86 -1.51
C PHE A 46 -8.59 -11.46 -2.12
N VAL A 47 -9.71 -11.06 -2.73
CA VAL A 47 -9.94 -9.69 -3.21
C VAL A 47 -11.14 -9.10 -2.52
N SER A 48 -10.99 -7.87 -1.98
CA SER A 48 -12.09 -7.10 -1.40
C SER A 48 -12.41 -5.90 -2.26
N SER A 49 -13.64 -5.85 -2.80
CA SER A 49 -14.15 -4.73 -3.59
C SER A 49 -15.66 -4.58 -3.47
N ASP A 50 -16.15 -3.36 -3.66
CA ASP A 50 -17.56 -3.00 -3.89
C ASP A 50 -17.96 -3.14 -5.36
N ASP A 51 -17.01 -3.27 -6.29
CA ASP A 51 -17.19 -3.31 -7.74
C ASP A 51 -17.03 -4.73 -8.31
N GLU A 52 -18.07 -5.21 -9.01
CA GLU A 52 -18.06 -6.56 -9.61
C GLU A 52 -17.03 -6.75 -10.72
N LYS A 53 -16.65 -5.70 -11.46
CA LYS A 53 -15.61 -5.82 -12.49
C LYS A 53 -14.25 -6.09 -11.85
N ILE A 54 -13.93 -5.36 -10.76
CA ILE A 54 -12.71 -5.60 -9.98
C ILE A 54 -12.69 -7.02 -9.43
N LEU A 55 -13.81 -7.46 -8.83
CA LEU A 55 -13.95 -8.81 -8.29
C LEU A 55 -13.77 -9.89 -9.37
N SER A 56 -14.36 -9.69 -10.55
CA SER A 56 -14.27 -10.64 -11.66
C SER A 56 -12.85 -10.78 -12.19
N ILE A 57 -12.17 -9.66 -12.47
CA ILE A 57 -10.80 -9.67 -13.00
C ILE A 57 -9.83 -10.27 -11.97
N ALA A 58 -9.99 -9.94 -10.69
CA ALA A 58 -9.16 -10.55 -9.64
C ALA A 58 -9.44 -12.06 -9.48
N GLN A 59 -10.68 -12.50 -9.67
CA GLN A 59 -11.02 -13.93 -9.70
C GLN A 59 -10.31 -14.65 -10.85
N ASP A 60 -10.24 -14.04 -12.02
CA ASP A 60 -9.51 -14.59 -13.18
C ASP A 60 -8.00 -14.68 -12.88
N CYS A 61 -7.47 -13.83 -11.98
CA CYS A 61 -6.13 -13.93 -11.43
C CYS A 61 -6.01 -14.98 -10.28
N GLY A 62 -7.08 -15.70 -9.93
CA GLY A 62 -7.07 -16.76 -8.91
C GLY A 62 -7.32 -16.28 -7.47
N PHE A 63 -8.00 -15.13 -7.29
CA PHE A 63 -8.38 -14.61 -5.98
C PHE A 63 -9.83 -14.96 -5.64
N LYS A 64 -10.10 -15.35 -4.40
CA LYS A 64 -11.45 -15.53 -3.86
C LYS A 64 -12.10 -14.17 -3.60
N LYS A 65 -13.38 -14.02 -3.96
CA LYS A 65 -14.10 -12.75 -3.86
C LYS A 65 -14.60 -12.49 -2.45
N ILE A 66 -14.38 -11.27 -1.97
CA ILE A 66 -15.05 -10.70 -0.80
C ILE A 66 -15.84 -9.48 -1.27
N LYS A 67 -17.17 -9.60 -1.29
CA LYS A 67 -18.04 -8.48 -1.61
C LYS A 67 -18.04 -7.49 -0.47
N ARG A 68 -17.47 -6.31 -0.72
CA ARG A 68 -17.38 -5.23 0.27
C ARG A 68 -18.74 -4.55 0.42
N PRO A 69 -19.23 -4.29 1.65
CA PRO A 69 -20.39 -3.43 1.89
C PRO A 69 -20.20 -2.04 1.30
N ALA A 70 -21.30 -1.42 0.84
CA ALA A 70 -21.26 -0.14 0.14
C ALA A 70 -20.69 1.01 0.99
N ASP A 71 -20.91 1.00 2.29
CA ASP A 71 -20.36 1.96 3.25
C ASP A 71 -18.83 1.91 3.35
N LEU A 72 -18.22 0.73 3.14
CA LEU A 72 -16.77 0.56 3.06
C LEU A 72 -16.18 0.85 1.66
N GLY A 73 -17.02 1.10 0.65
CA GLY A 73 -16.62 1.55 -0.70
C GLY A 73 -16.54 3.06 -0.86
N ARG A 74 -16.91 3.86 0.16
CA ARG A 74 -16.95 5.32 0.10
C ARG A 74 -15.55 5.95 0.07
N PRO A 75 -15.40 7.19 -0.47
CA PRO A 75 -14.12 7.90 -0.50
C PRO A 75 -13.51 8.16 0.88
N ASP A 76 -14.35 8.29 1.91
CA ASP A 76 -13.98 8.56 3.30
C ASP A 76 -13.81 7.30 4.16
N SER A 77 -14.03 6.11 3.58
CA SER A 77 -13.83 4.83 4.29
C SER A 77 -12.36 4.62 4.63
N LYS A 78 -12.09 4.27 5.89
CA LYS A 78 -10.73 4.00 6.33
C LYS A 78 -10.27 2.64 5.81
N HIS A 79 -9.05 2.57 5.32
CA HIS A 79 -8.48 1.32 4.79
C HIS A 79 -8.42 0.21 5.86
N VAL A 80 -8.19 0.57 7.11
CA VAL A 80 -8.18 -0.40 8.22
C VAL A 80 -9.55 -1.09 8.40
N ASP A 81 -10.65 -0.39 8.19
CA ASP A 81 -11.99 -0.98 8.32
C ASP A 81 -12.26 -1.97 7.19
N VAL A 82 -11.76 -1.67 5.99
CA VAL A 82 -11.79 -2.61 4.85
C VAL A 82 -10.97 -3.87 5.15
N ILE A 83 -9.78 -3.73 5.72
CA ILE A 83 -8.93 -4.86 6.10
C ILE A 83 -9.61 -5.71 7.19
N LYS A 84 -10.17 -5.07 8.23
CA LYS A 84 -10.87 -5.77 9.32
C LYS A 84 -12.10 -6.52 8.81
N HIS A 85 -12.89 -5.91 7.93
CA HIS A 85 -14.02 -6.58 7.29
C HIS A 85 -13.56 -7.82 6.50
N ALA A 86 -12.52 -7.66 5.67
CA ALA A 86 -12.00 -8.78 4.89
C ALA A 86 -11.49 -9.92 5.79
N LEU A 87 -10.75 -9.60 6.87
CA LEU A 87 -10.27 -10.60 7.83
C LEU A 87 -11.44 -11.33 8.52
N GLY A 88 -12.55 -10.64 8.81
CA GLY A 88 -13.77 -11.27 9.31
C GLY A 88 -14.33 -12.33 8.36
N VAL A 89 -14.49 -11.98 7.07
CA VAL A 89 -14.98 -12.91 6.04
C VAL A 89 -14.01 -14.08 5.84
N ILE A 90 -12.70 -13.80 5.77
CA ILE A 90 -11.66 -14.84 5.63
C ILE A 90 -11.75 -15.85 6.77
N LYS A 91 -12.01 -15.37 7.99
CA LYS A 91 -12.17 -16.23 9.16
C LYS A 91 -13.43 -17.07 9.10
N GLU A 92 -14.53 -16.53 8.60
CA GLU A 92 -15.79 -17.28 8.38
C GLU A 92 -15.61 -18.38 7.32
N GLU A 93 -14.71 -18.18 6.35
CA GLU A 93 -14.32 -19.20 5.36
C GLU A 93 -13.31 -20.24 5.90
N GLY A 94 -12.95 -20.17 7.19
CA GLY A 94 -12.09 -21.15 7.86
C GLY A 94 -10.59 -20.86 7.81
N ALA A 95 -10.17 -19.67 7.36
CA ALA A 95 -8.78 -19.24 7.40
C ALA A 95 -8.55 -18.19 8.51
N ASP A 96 -7.41 -18.24 9.22
CA ASP A 96 -7.04 -17.29 10.28
C ASP A 96 -5.61 -16.77 10.05
N PRO A 97 -5.43 -15.77 9.19
CA PRO A 97 -4.10 -15.30 8.78
C PRO A 97 -3.27 -14.79 9.96
N ASP A 98 -2.04 -15.31 10.10
CA ASP A 98 -1.03 -14.72 11.00
C ASP A 98 -0.38 -13.51 10.34
N ILE A 99 -0.11 -13.60 9.02
CA ILE A 99 0.47 -12.56 8.18
C ILE A 99 -0.47 -12.23 7.04
N LEU A 100 -0.69 -10.94 6.81
CA LEU A 100 -1.48 -10.42 5.70
C LEU A 100 -0.62 -9.61 4.74
N VAL A 101 -0.61 -10.00 3.47
CA VAL A 101 -0.03 -9.20 2.39
C VAL A 101 -1.16 -8.39 1.77
N VAL A 102 -1.24 -7.11 2.13
CA VAL A 102 -2.22 -6.18 1.54
C VAL A 102 -1.66 -5.67 0.24
N LEU A 103 -2.36 -5.92 -0.87
CA LEU A 103 -2.02 -5.45 -2.21
C LEU A 103 -2.97 -4.32 -2.62
N LEU A 104 -2.44 -3.25 -3.19
CA LEU A 104 -3.24 -2.14 -3.68
C LEU A 104 -3.45 -2.27 -5.20
N ALA A 105 -4.72 -2.19 -5.63
CA ALA A 105 -5.11 -2.47 -7.02
C ALA A 105 -4.72 -1.37 -8.02
N ASN A 106 -4.19 -0.24 -7.56
CA ASN A 106 -3.92 0.95 -8.35
C ASN A 106 -2.43 1.18 -8.67
N THR A 107 -1.63 0.10 -8.71
CA THR A 107 -0.20 0.19 -9.03
C THR A 107 0.25 -0.96 -9.92
N VAL A 108 1.31 -0.72 -10.70
CA VAL A 108 2.07 -1.76 -11.42
C VAL A 108 3.36 -2.14 -10.69
N CYS A 109 3.80 -1.30 -9.74
CA CYS A 109 5.10 -1.40 -9.09
C CYS A 109 5.10 -2.45 -7.98
N VAL A 110 4.92 -3.71 -8.38
CA VAL A 110 5.00 -4.87 -7.46
C VAL A 110 5.75 -5.99 -8.16
N LYS A 111 6.78 -6.52 -7.49
CA LYS A 111 7.52 -7.72 -7.92
C LYS A 111 7.37 -8.82 -6.88
N THR A 112 7.36 -10.06 -7.30
CA THR A 112 7.27 -11.23 -6.42
C THR A 112 8.42 -11.26 -5.41
N GLU A 113 9.63 -10.93 -5.89
CA GLU A 113 10.84 -10.90 -5.08
C GLU A 113 10.71 -9.92 -3.91
N TRP A 114 10.11 -8.74 -4.12
CA TRP A 114 9.89 -7.74 -3.08
C TRP A 114 8.93 -8.23 -2.00
N ILE A 115 7.83 -8.88 -2.42
CA ILE A 115 6.87 -9.50 -1.49
C ILE A 115 7.58 -10.58 -0.66
N ASP A 116 8.32 -11.46 -1.32
CA ASP A 116 9.01 -12.58 -0.69
C ASP A 116 10.10 -12.11 0.30
N GLU A 117 10.84 -11.06 -0.05
CA GLU A 117 11.86 -10.48 0.84
C GLU A 117 11.21 -9.86 2.09
N CYS A 118 10.12 -9.09 1.92
CA CYS A 118 9.35 -8.55 3.03
C CYS A 118 8.76 -9.66 3.92
N LEU A 119 8.25 -10.74 3.32
CA LEU A 119 7.75 -11.91 4.04
C LEU A 119 8.86 -12.60 4.82
N ARG A 120 10.01 -12.87 4.22
CA ARG A 120 11.16 -13.47 4.92
C ARG A 120 11.61 -12.61 6.10
N GLU A 121 11.61 -11.28 5.96
CA GLU A 121 12.00 -10.37 7.02
C GLU A 121 11.06 -10.41 8.22
N ILE A 122 9.74 -10.35 7.99
CA ILE A 122 8.76 -10.42 9.09
C ILE A 122 8.74 -11.80 9.78
N LEU A 123 8.98 -12.87 9.00
CA LEU A 123 9.08 -14.23 9.52
C LEU A 123 10.32 -14.44 10.38
N LYS A 124 11.45 -13.86 9.97
CA LYS A 124 12.73 -13.94 10.69
C LYS A 124 12.73 -13.16 11.99
N THR A 125 11.96 -12.06 12.04
CA THR A 125 11.98 -11.13 13.17
C THR A 125 10.59 -10.99 13.81
N PRO A 126 10.22 -11.89 14.73
CA PRO A 126 8.85 -11.95 15.29
C PRO A 126 8.38 -10.69 16.02
N THR A 127 9.27 -9.75 16.32
CA THR A 127 8.91 -8.47 16.97
C THR A 127 8.36 -7.42 16.01
N ILE A 128 8.57 -7.57 14.70
CA ILE A 128 8.09 -6.64 13.67
C ILE A 128 6.57 -6.71 13.58
N SER A 129 5.91 -5.54 13.50
CA SER A 129 4.48 -5.42 13.26
C SER A 129 4.13 -5.34 11.79
N ALA A 130 4.97 -4.72 10.98
CA ALA A 130 4.81 -4.63 9.53
C ALA A 130 6.16 -4.46 8.82
N VAL A 131 6.22 -4.88 7.56
CA VAL A 131 7.28 -4.50 6.62
C VAL A 131 6.60 -3.79 5.45
N VAL A 132 7.04 -2.57 5.14
CA VAL A 132 6.38 -1.72 4.15
C VAL A 132 7.38 -1.13 3.16
N PRO A 133 7.09 -1.16 1.86
CA PRO A 133 7.88 -0.46 0.87
C PRO A 133 7.89 1.05 1.10
N VAL A 134 9.05 1.64 0.92
CA VAL A 134 9.30 3.08 1.03
C VAL A 134 10.21 3.55 -0.10
N VAL A 135 10.14 4.85 -0.41
CA VAL A 135 11.10 5.54 -1.26
C VAL A 135 11.74 6.69 -0.49
N SER A 136 13.02 6.95 -0.74
CA SER A 136 13.68 8.15 -0.23
C SER A 136 13.38 9.34 -1.14
N ASP A 137 12.96 10.46 -0.56
CA ASP A 137 12.75 11.72 -1.28
C ASP A 137 13.24 12.90 -0.45
N LEU A 138 14.45 13.35 -0.72
CA LEU A 138 15.08 14.48 -0.03
C LEU A 138 14.60 15.82 -0.58
N ASP A 139 14.10 15.87 -1.82
CA ASP A 139 13.62 17.13 -2.42
C ASP A 139 12.29 17.57 -1.79
N HIS A 140 11.45 16.62 -1.39
CA HIS A 140 10.20 16.87 -0.68
C HIS A 140 10.30 16.64 0.83
N HIS A 141 11.53 16.75 1.39
CA HIS A 141 11.73 16.59 2.84
C HIS A 141 10.82 17.54 3.63
N PRO A 142 10.13 17.08 4.71
CA PRO A 142 9.17 17.88 5.48
C PRO A 142 9.75 19.20 6.01
N TYR A 143 11.04 19.25 6.34
CA TYR A 143 11.70 20.49 6.81
C TYR A 143 11.76 21.58 5.73
N ARG A 144 11.63 21.23 4.47
CA ARG A 144 11.57 22.17 3.34
C ARG A 144 10.15 22.63 3.01
N ALA A 145 9.13 21.96 3.57
CA ALA A 145 7.74 22.30 3.34
C ALA A 145 7.38 23.69 3.89
N LYS A 146 6.54 24.40 3.14
CA LYS A 146 6.03 25.72 3.48
C LYS A 146 4.51 25.71 3.47
N LYS A 147 3.89 26.59 4.23
CA LYS A 147 2.47 26.91 4.15
C LYS A 147 2.30 28.43 3.95
N LYS A 148 1.10 28.87 3.63
CA LYS A 148 0.74 30.29 3.60
C LYS A 148 0.25 30.71 4.97
N ASP A 149 0.69 31.90 5.44
CA ASP A 149 0.12 32.59 6.57
C ASP A 149 -1.23 33.29 6.21
N GLU A 150 -1.83 33.98 7.15
CA GLU A 150 -3.10 34.69 6.96
C GLU A 150 -3.02 35.82 5.92
N ASP A 151 -1.84 36.40 5.74
CA ASP A 151 -1.56 37.49 4.80
C ASP A 151 -1.12 36.98 3.42
N GLY A 152 -0.97 35.64 3.27
CA GLY A 152 -0.61 34.97 2.02
C GLY A 152 0.89 34.81 1.76
N PHE A 153 1.75 35.13 2.74
CA PHE A 153 3.19 34.91 2.66
C PHE A 153 3.58 33.48 3.02
N LEU A 154 4.77 33.06 2.57
CA LEU A 154 5.29 31.72 2.88
C LEU A 154 5.93 31.70 4.27
N GLU A 155 5.51 30.75 5.09
CA GLU A 155 6.15 30.41 6.35
C GLU A 155 6.51 28.93 6.43
N PRO A 156 7.43 28.49 7.31
CA PRO A 156 7.71 27.07 7.53
C PRO A 156 6.43 26.30 7.88
N PHE A 157 6.26 25.09 7.33
CA PHE A 157 5.10 24.25 7.67
C PHE A 157 5.14 23.79 9.13
N PHE A 158 6.35 23.50 9.63
CA PHE A 158 6.59 23.12 11.02
C PHE A 158 7.30 24.25 11.75
N ASP A 159 7.01 24.39 13.04
CA ASP A 159 7.80 25.22 13.94
C ASP A 159 9.07 24.46 14.34
N PHE A 160 10.23 25.02 14.05
CA PHE A 160 11.52 24.44 14.39
C PHE A 160 12.08 24.96 15.71
N GLY A 161 11.41 25.93 16.35
CA GLY A 161 11.94 26.65 17.49
C GLY A 161 13.28 27.32 17.15
N ASP A 162 14.27 27.20 18.03
CA ASP A 162 15.61 27.78 17.84
C ASP A 162 16.56 26.90 16.98
N ARG A 163 16.07 25.84 16.36
CA ARG A 163 16.91 24.96 15.53
C ARG A 163 17.17 25.61 14.17
N ASP A 164 18.46 25.72 13.83
CA ASP A 164 18.89 26.09 12.47
C ASP A 164 18.74 24.85 11.54
N ILE A 165 17.91 24.99 10.54
CA ILE A 165 17.66 23.91 9.55
C ILE A 165 18.42 24.25 8.28
N SER A 166 19.37 23.38 7.92
CA SER A 166 20.16 23.54 6.70
C SER A 166 19.29 23.55 5.45
N SER A 167 19.63 24.40 4.50
CA SER A 167 19.07 24.39 3.15
C SER A 167 19.66 23.27 2.27
N ASN A 168 20.78 22.69 2.69
CA ASN A 168 21.41 21.57 1.98
C ASN A 168 20.68 20.28 2.31
N ARG A 169 20.13 19.61 1.27
CA ARG A 169 19.37 18.38 1.41
C ARG A 169 20.18 17.22 2.03
N GLU A 170 21.49 17.19 1.85
CA GLU A 170 22.35 16.13 2.39
C GLU A 170 22.57 16.26 3.91
N GLU A 171 22.30 17.42 4.49
CA GLU A 171 22.48 17.72 5.91
C GLU A 171 21.21 17.55 6.74
N ILE A 172 20.04 17.44 6.11
CA ILE A 172 18.73 17.38 6.80
C ILE A 172 18.33 15.96 7.20
N GLY A 173 19.13 14.95 6.84
CA GLY A 173 18.91 13.53 7.18
C GLY A 173 18.00 12.81 6.18
N ASP A 174 17.82 11.51 6.41
CA ASP A 174 16.98 10.67 5.56
C ASP A 174 15.51 10.98 5.73
N CYS A 175 14.77 10.93 4.62
CA CYS A 175 13.33 11.07 4.60
C CYS A 175 12.70 9.98 3.73
N LEU A 176 11.91 9.12 4.36
CA LEU A 176 11.28 7.98 3.73
C LEU A 176 9.78 8.20 3.61
N PHE A 177 9.24 7.95 2.42
CA PHE A 177 7.80 8.01 2.13
C PHE A 177 7.25 6.62 1.88
N LEU A 178 6.13 6.27 2.54
CA LEU A 178 5.47 4.99 2.32
C LEU A 178 4.96 4.88 0.89
N CYS A 179 5.24 3.74 0.27
CA CYS A 179 4.65 3.37 -1.01
C CYS A 179 3.27 2.74 -0.81
N HIS A 180 2.36 3.06 -1.73
CA HIS A 180 1.01 2.52 -1.75
C HIS A 180 0.90 1.42 -2.83
N ASN A 181 1.79 0.42 -2.73
CA ASN A 181 1.84 -0.73 -3.63
C ASN A 181 1.46 -2.04 -2.92
N PHE A 182 2.13 -2.38 -1.84
CA PHE A 182 1.75 -3.48 -0.96
C PHE A 182 2.29 -3.25 0.46
N TRP A 183 1.72 -3.97 1.44
CA TRP A 183 2.19 -3.96 2.83
C TRP A 183 2.14 -5.38 3.39
N VAL A 184 3.14 -5.78 4.15
CA VAL A 184 3.19 -7.07 4.84
C VAL A 184 2.96 -6.83 6.32
N LEU A 185 1.84 -7.32 6.85
CA LEU A 185 1.35 -7.04 8.19
C LEU A 185 1.33 -8.30 9.06
N ASN A 186 1.87 -8.24 10.25
CA ASN A 186 1.58 -9.22 11.30
C ASN A 186 0.21 -8.88 11.90
N VAL A 187 -0.81 -9.66 11.60
CA VAL A 187 -2.21 -9.33 11.91
C VAL A 187 -2.43 -8.98 13.39
N LYS A 188 -1.86 -9.77 14.31
CA LYS A 188 -2.02 -9.59 15.75
C LYS A 188 -1.27 -8.36 16.29
N LYS A 189 -0.14 -7.98 15.67
CA LYS A 189 0.72 -6.87 16.12
C LYS A 189 0.47 -5.56 15.40
N SER A 190 -0.42 -5.58 14.40
CA SER A 190 -0.73 -4.42 13.56
C SER A 190 -2.23 -4.10 13.56
N VAL A 191 -3.04 -4.85 12.81
CA VAL A 191 -4.44 -4.51 12.50
C VAL A 191 -5.34 -4.37 13.74
N TYR A 192 -5.07 -5.15 14.78
CA TYR A 192 -5.87 -5.21 16.01
C TYR A 192 -5.22 -4.54 17.21
N THR A 193 -4.16 -3.76 17.01
CA THR A 193 -3.55 -2.98 18.11
C THR A 193 -4.14 -1.58 18.17
N ASP A 194 -4.18 -0.99 19.37
CA ASP A 194 -4.56 0.40 19.59
C ASP A 194 -3.37 1.37 19.37
N GLY A 195 -2.15 0.84 19.31
CA GLY A 195 -0.91 1.55 19.05
C GLY A 195 -0.60 1.69 17.57
N GLY A 196 0.52 2.34 17.27
CA GLY A 196 1.03 2.50 15.93
C GLY A 196 1.25 3.96 15.54
N PHE A 197 2.07 4.19 14.50
CA PHE A 197 2.39 5.53 14.06
C PHE A 197 1.30 6.13 13.16
N SER A 198 0.98 7.38 13.39
CA SER A 198 0.04 8.12 12.54
C SER A 198 0.65 8.44 11.18
N PRO A 199 -0.18 8.47 10.10
CA PRO A 199 -1.62 8.24 10.08
C PRO A 199 -2.03 6.75 9.94
N TRP A 200 -1.08 5.82 9.75
CA TRP A 200 -1.31 4.40 9.49
C TRP A 200 -1.16 3.53 10.75
N LYS A 201 -1.92 3.85 11.81
CA LYS A 201 -1.83 3.14 13.11
C LYS A 201 -1.99 1.62 12.98
N PHE A 202 -2.76 1.16 12.00
CA PHE A 202 -3.00 -0.26 11.74
C PHE A 202 -1.76 -1.04 11.26
N MET A 203 -0.64 -0.39 11.03
CA MET A 203 0.65 -1.04 10.76
C MET A 203 1.41 -1.41 12.03
N GLY A 204 0.92 -0.96 13.22
CA GLY A 204 1.56 -1.18 14.52
C GLY A 204 2.73 -0.22 14.78
N ASP A 205 3.53 -0.54 15.79
CA ASP A 205 4.57 0.34 16.33
C ASP A 205 6.00 -0.02 15.88
N LYS A 206 6.19 -1.24 15.35
CA LYS A 206 7.50 -1.74 14.87
C LYS A 206 7.46 -2.02 13.38
N VAL A 207 7.38 -0.94 12.62
CA VAL A 207 7.33 -1.01 11.15
C VAL A 207 8.74 -0.92 10.59
N LYS A 208 9.13 -1.93 9.80
CA LYS A 208 10.41 -1.98 9.12
C LYS A 208 10.25 -1.47 7.68
N PRO A 209 11.07 -0.51 7.22
CA PRO A 209 11.08 -0.10 5.84
C PRO A 209 11.71 -1.16 4.93
N TYR A 210 11.17 -1.27 3.71
CA TYR A 210 11.77 -1.96 2.58
C TYR A 210 11.99 -0.92 1.47
N GLU A 211 13.23 -0.53 1.25
CA GLU A 211 13.56 0.58 0.36
C GLU A 211 13.47 0.18 -1.10
N LEU A 212 12.76 1.00 -1.89
CA LEU A 212 12.64 0.91 -3.34
C LEU A 212 13.23 2.16 -3.98
N ASP A 213 13.77 2.00 -5.18
CA ASP A 213 14.26 3.13 -5.97
C ASP A 213 13.11 4.03 -6.44
N TRP A 214 11.93 3.44 -6.69
CA TRP A 214 10.77 4.16 -7.23
C TRP A 214 9.47 3.38 -7.03
N SER A 215 8.37 4.11 -6.88
CA SER A 215 7.01 3.56 -6.83
C SER A 215 6.02 4.57 -7.38
N ILE A 216 4.87 4.07 -7.86
CA ILE A 216 3.74 4.89 -8.30
C ILE A 216 2.44 4.21 -7.95
N ASP A 217 1.47 4.99 -7.46
CA ASP A 217 0.06 4.65 -7.42
C ASP A 217 -0.71 5.56 -8.39
N VAL A 218 -1.55 4.95 -9.21
CA VAL A 218 -2.24 5.64 -10.29
C VAL A 218 -3.40 6.48 -9.76
N HIS A 219 -3.35 7.79 -10.03
CA HIS A 219 -4.42 8.74 -9.76
C HIS A 219 -4.85 9.52 -11.02
N THR A 220 -3.96 9.65 -12.00
CA THR A 220 -4.15 10.46 -13.22
C THR A 220 -3.83 9.64 -14.47
N LYS A 221 -4.15 10.19 -15.64
CA LYS A 221 -3.72 9.59 -16.93
C LYS A 221 -2.20 9.64 -17.10
N GLU A 222 -1.55 10.64 -16.56
CA GLU A 222 -0.08 10.76 -16.61
C GLU A 222 0.59 9.62 -15.83
N ASP A 223 0.01 9.23 -14.69
CA ASP A 223 0.50 8.09 -13.91
C ASP A 223 0.38 6.77 -14.69
N LEU A 224 -0.63 6.61 -15.55
CA LEU A 224 -0.72 5.45 -16.45
C LEU A 224 0.45 5.40 -17.42
N ILE A 225 0.82 6.55 -18.04
CA ILE A 225 1.96 6.62 -18.96
C ILE A 225 3.27 6.28 -18.23
N ARG A 226 3.45 6.81 -17.03
CA ARG A 226 4.61 6.47 -16.18
C ARG A 226 4.62 4.98 -15.81
N SER A 227 3.45 4.42 -15.52
CA SER A 227 3.28 2.99 -15.24
C SER A 227 3.65 2.13 -16.45
N GLU A 228 3.24 2.50 -17.66
CA GLU A 228 3.65 1.80 -18.90
C GLU A 228 5.16 1.81 -19.09
N ASN A 229 5.82 2.94 -18.87
CA ASN A 229 7.27 3.04 -18.97
C ASN A 229 7.97 2.14 -17.96
N TRP A 230 7.45 2.09 -16.73
CA TRP A 230 8.00 1.22 -15.71
C TRP A 230 7.83 -0.26 -16.06
N VAL A 231 6.64 -0.68 -16.53
CA VAL A 231 6.38 -2.06 -16.96
C VAL A 231 7.34 -2.48 -18.07
N LYS A 232 7.51 -1.65 -19.10
CA LYS A 232 8.44 -1.93 -20.23
C LYS A 232 9.90 -2.07 -19.80
N ALA A 233 10.29 -1.42 -18.70
CA ALA A 233 11.67 -1.45 -18.20
C ALA A 233 11.93 -2.56 -17.18
N ASN A 234 10.88 -3.12 -16.52
CA ASN A 234 11.04 -3.96 -15.34
C ASN A 234 10.35 -5.32 -15.40
N LEU A 235 9.38 -5.50 -16.29
CA LEU A 235 8.60 -6.73 -16.45
C LEU A 235 8.61 -7.22 -17.90
#